data_10704cab3af3f58fbdbe3934844c1e9d
#
_entry.id   10704cab3af3f58fbdbe3934844c1e9d
#
_cell.length_a   1.000
_cell.length_b   1.000
_cell.length_c   1.000
_cell.angle_alpha   90.00
_cell.angle_beta   90.00
_cell.angle_gamma   90.00
#
_symmetry.space_group_name_H-M   'P 1'
#
loop_
_entity.id
_entity.type
_entity.pdbx_description
1 polymer ?
#
loop_
_entity_poly.entity_id
_entity_poly.type
_entity_poly.pdbx_seq_one_letter_code
_entity_poly.pdbx_strand_id
1 'polypeptide(L)' 'MLIQLIIDRFEGKYAILESQNQNSLIFNFPRSLLPKGAKEGTVLRFNIDLDEKETETRRKNIQEQLDNLKKKDQGGDIQL' A
#
# COMPACT_ATOMS: atom_id res chain seq x y z
N MET A 1 -4.25 -7.93 -10.83
CA MET A 1 -3.22 -7.51 -11.76
C MET A 1 -1.86 -7.93 -11.27
N LEU A 2 -1.13 -8.65 -12.04
CA LEU A 2 0.16 -9.18 -11.64
C LEU A 2 1.26 -8.48 -12.40
N ILE A 3 2.23 -7.95 -11.70
CA ILE A 3 3.37 -7.33 -12.36
C ILE A 3 4.65 -7.89 -11.79
N GLN A 4 5.68 -7.92 -12.59
CA GLN A 4 6.97 -8.40 -12.17
C GLN A 4 7.94 -7.24 -12.12
N LEU A 5 8.68 -7.16 -11.03
CA LEU A 5 9.66 -6.10 -10.84
C LEU A 5 10.96 -6.73 -10.40
N ILE A 6 12.06 -6.10 -10.72
CA ILE A 6 13.35 -6.62 -10.36
C ILE A 6 13.99 -5.65 -9.38
N ILE A 7 14.70 -6.16 -8.39
CA ILE A 7 15.38 -5.32 -7.44
C ILE A 7 16.67 -4.85 -8.09
N ASP A 8 16.76 -3.55 -8.36
CA ASP A 8 17.95 -3.00 -8.97
C ASP A 8 19.04 -2.82 -7.93
N ARG A 9 18.70 -2.26 -6.80
CA ARG A 9 19.65 -2.07 -5.72
C ARG A 9 18.94 -1.67 -4.45
N PHE A 10 19.65 -1.60 -3.36
CA PHE A 10 19.10 -1.13 -2.09
C PHE A 10 19.69 0.24 -1.78
N GLU A 11 18.86 1.14 -1.28
CA GLU A 11 19.33 2.44 -0.86
C GLU A 11 18.70 2.74 0.48
N GLY A 12 19.47 2.72 1.54
CA GLY A 12 18.96 2.97 2.89
C GLY A 12 17.90 1.97 3.28
N LYS A 13 16.73 2.44 3.59
CA LYS A 13 15.66 1.57 4.01
C LYS A 13 14.81 1.09 2.85
N TYR A 14 15.17 1.41 1.64
CA TYR A 14 14.37 1.08 0.48
C TYR A 14 15.07 0.19 -0.53
N ALA A 15 14.28 -0.57 -1.25
CA ALA A 15 14.77 -1.31 -2.41
C ALA A 15 14.30 -0.54 -3.62
N ILE A 16 15.13 -0.35 -4.60
CA ILE A 16 14.77 0.33 -5.83
C ILE A 16 14.32 -0.75 -6.79
N LEU A 17 13.05 -0.71 -7.15
CA LEU A 17 12.46 -1.72 -8.01
C LEU A 17 12.22 -1.16 -9.40
N GLU A 18 12.42 -2.01 -10.39
CA GLU A 18 12.28 -1.59 -11.77
C GLU A 18 11.45 -2.59 -12.54
N SER A 19 10.53 -2.12 -13.35
CA SER A 19 9.74 -3.00 -14.18
C SER A 19 10.50 -3.33 -15.43
N GLN A 20 10.47 -4.59 -15.83
CA GLN A 20 11.16 -4.95 -17.02
C GLN A 20 10.29 -4.82 -18.25
N ASN A 21 9.02 -4.90 -18.10
CA ASN A 21 8.16 -4.93 -19.24
C ASN A 21 7.57 -3.65 -19.67
N GLN A 22 7.48 -2.72 -18.88
CA GLN A 22 6.82 -1.56 -19.24
C GLN A 22 7.71 -0.48 -19.16
N ASN A 23 7.41 0.59 -19.62
CA ASN A 23 8.20 1.69 -19.68
C ASN A 23 8.94 2.05 -18.47
N SER A 24 9.99 1.58 -18.14
CA SER A 24 10.89 2.07 -17.11
C SER A 24 10.23 2.52 -15.85
N LEU A 25 9.33 1.77 -15.34
CA LEU A 25 8.73 2.11 -14.08
C LEU A 25 9.74 1.81 -12.98
N ILE A 26 10.10 2.82 -12.23
CA ILE A 26 11.06 2.67 -11.13
C ILE A 26 10.44 3.28 -9.89
N PHE A 27 10.49 2.58 -8.78
CA PHE A 27 9.99 3.14 -7.53
C PHE A 27 10.67 2.52 -6.32
N ASN A 28 10.54 3.18 -5.19
CA ASN A 28 11.15 2.73 -3.96
C ASN A 28 10.16 1.88 -3.19
N PHE A 29 10.64 0.78 -2.64
CA PHE A 29 9.79 -0.12 -1.87
C PHE A 29 10.46 -0.39 -0.53
N PRO A 30 9.76 -0.38 0.59
CA PRO A 30 10.39 -0.59 1.88
C PRO A 30 11.04 -1.96 1.99
N ARG A 31 12.32 -1.97 2.39
CA ARG A 31 13.05 -3.23 2.50
C ARG A 31 12.39 -4.16 3.50
N SER A 32 11.75 -3.62 4.53
CA SER A 32 11.15 -4.43 5.57
C SER A 32 9.99 -5.30 5.07
N LEU A 33 9.44 -4.96 3.91
CA LEU A 33 8.33 -5.71 3.36
C LEU A 33 8.77 -6.77 2.36
N LEU A 34 10.05 -6.91 2.15
CA LEU A 34 10.53 -7.90 1.21
C LEU A 34 10.67 -9.26 1.85
N PRO A 35 10.47 -10.33 1.11
CA PRO A 35 10.67 -11.67 1.64
C PRO A 35 12.13 -11.90 1.98
N LYS A 36 12.41 -12.86 2.85
CA LYS A 36 13.76 -13.19 3.19
C LYS A 36 14.45 -13.70 1.96
N GLY A 37 15.68 -13.38 1.80
CA GLY A 37 16.45 -13.83 0.65
C GLY A 37 16.39 -12.92 -0.54
N ALA A 38 15.58 -11.86 -0.47
CA ALA A 38 15.52 -10.91 -1.57
C ALA A 38 16.83 -10.13 -1.64
N LYS A 39 17.43 -10.06 -2.81
CA LYS A 39 18.68 -9.34 -2.99
C LYS A 39 18.70 -8.71 -4.37
N GLU A 40 19.75 -8.01 -4.71
CA GLU A 40 19.85 -7.37 -6.01
C GLU A 40 19.69 -8.41 -7.10
N GLY A 41 18.94 -8.09 -8.10
CA GLY A 41 18.68 -9.00 -9.21
C GLY A 41 17.49 -9.93 -8.98
N THR A 42 16.92 -9.95 -7.78
CA THR A 42 15.78 -10.82 -7.52
C THR A 42 14.56 -10.28 -8.23
N VAL A 43 13.80 -11.17 -8.87
CA VAL A 43 12.56 -10.79 -9.51
C VAL A 43 11.43 -11.02 -8.53
N LEU A 44 10.60 -10.01 -8.33
CA LEU A 44 9.48 -10.07 -7.41
C LEU A 44 8.18 -10.05 -8.21
N ARG A 45 7.18 -10.74 -7.72
CA ARG A 45 5.86 -10.71 -8.34
C ARG A 45 4.93 -9.94 -7.42
N PHE A 46 4.26 -8.95 -7.96
CA PHE A 46 3.32 -8.14 -7.20
C PHE A 46 1.95 -8.39 -7.77
N ASN A 47 1.02 -8.79 -6.90
CA ASN A 47 -0.34 -8.99 -7.32
C ASN A 47 -1.18 -7.88 -6.70
N ILE A 48 -1.77 -7.03 -7.50
CA ILE A 48 -2.52 -5.88 -7.02
C ILE A 48 -3.95 -6.01 -7.48
N ASP A 49 -4.85 -6.20 -6.54
CA ASP A 49 -6.26 -6.32 -6.84
C ASP A 49 -7.05 -5.50 -5.85
N LEU A 50 -8.25 -5.16 -6.20
CA LEU A 50 -9.10 -4.44 -5.29
C LEU A 50 -9.69 -5.45 -4.31
N ASP A 51 -9.69 -5.10 -3.06
CA ASP A 51 -10.32 -5.93 -2.05
C ASP A 51 -11.63 -5.24 -1.71
N GLU A 52 -12.66 -5.49 -2.49
CA GLU A 52 -13.89 -4.78 -2.35
C GLU A 52 -14.60 -5.09 -1.05
N LYS A 53 -14.46 -6.29 -0.56
CA LYS A 53 -15.10 -6.68 0.66
C LYS A 53 -14.52 -5.93 1.83
N GLU A 54 -13.20 -5.87 1.92
CA GLU A 54 -12.53 -5.14 2.98
C GLU A 54 -12.77 -3.65 2.83
N THR A 55 -12.84 -3.17 1.62
CA THR A 55 -13.08 -1.77 1.35
C THR A 55 -14.44 -1.39 1.88
N GLU A 56 -15.44 -2.20 1.67
CA GLU A 56 -16.75 -1.90 2.17
C GLU A 56 -16.79 -1.97 3.69
N THR A 57 -16.12 -2.93 4.28
CA THR A 57 -16.04 -3.05 5.73
C THR A 57 -15.42 -1.80 6.35
N ARG A 58 -14.35 -1.32 5.72
CA ARG A 58 -13.70 -0.12 6.24
C ARG A 58 -14.61 1.10 6.09
N ARG A 59 -15.33 1.20 5.02
CA ARG A 59 -16.23 2.32 4.81
C ARG A 59 -17.34 2.30 5.87
N LYS A 60 -17.86 1.14 6.19
CA LYS A 60 -18.86 1.03 7.19
C LYS A 60 -18.31 1.44 8.55
N ASN A 61 -17.13 0.99 8.89
CA ASN A 61 -16.52 1.32 10.17
C ASN A 61 -16.27 2.82 10.29
N ILE A 62 -15.83 3.44 9.24
CA ILE A 62 -15.58 4.87 9.24
C ILE A 62 -16.89 5.61 9.42
N GLN A 63 -17.95 5.17 8.75
CA GLN A 63 -19.23 5.79 8.84
C GLN A 63 -19.79 5.68 10.27
N GLU A 64 -19.64 4.54 10.89
CA GLU A 64 -20.10 4.35 12.24
C GLU A 64 -19.32 5.24 13.21
N GLN A 65 -18.04 5.38 13.03
CA GLN A 65 -17.25 6.23 13.88
C GLN A 65 -17.67 7.69 13.75
N LEU A 66 -17.97 8.13 12.55
CA LEU A 66 -18.39 9.48 12.33
C LEU A 66 -19.77 9.72 12.98
N ASP A 67 -20.66 8.78 12.90
CA ASP A 67 -21.95 8.91 13.52
C ASP A 67 -21.81 8.98 15.04
N ASN A 68 -20.96 8.16 15.61
CA ASN A 68 -20.74 8.16 17.03
C ASN A 68 -20.14 9.49 17.49
N LEU A 69 -19.24 10.03 16.74
CA LEU A 69 -18.65 11.30 17.10
C LEU A 69 -19.69 12.41 17.04
N LYS A 70 -20.56 12.39 16.08
CA LYS A 70 -21.57 13.39 15.98
C LYS A 70 -22.51 13.31 17.15
N LYS A 71 -22.83 12.13 17.61
CA LYS A 71 -23.71 11.99 18.71
C LYS A 71 -23.08 12.48 19.98
N LYS A 72 -21.81 12.22 20.20
CA LYS A 72 -21.19 12.65 21.39
C LYS A 72 -20.90 14.10 21.39
N ASP A 73 -20.50 14.64 20.29
CA ASP A 73 -20.07 15.99 20.22
C ASP A 73 -21.15 16.83 19.86
N GLN A 74 -21.95 17.20 20.72
CA GLN A 74 -22.90 18.00 20.41
C GLN A 74 -22.51 19.19 19.96
N GLY A 75 -21.77 19.71 19.83
CA GLY A 75 -21.54 20.88 19.29
C GLY A 75 -20.39 20.91 18.59
N GLY A 76 -19.89 20.20 18.45
CA GLY A 76 -18.84 20.37 17.86
C GLY A 76 -18.26 20.36 16.75
N ASP A 77 -18.07 20.35 16.43
CA ASP A 77 -17.76 20.32 15.61
C ASP A 77 -16.90 20.17 14.89
N ILE A 78 -16.49 19.83 14.51
CA ILE A 78 -15.72 19.53 14.02
C ILE A 78 -15.31 19.66 12.92
N GLN A 79 -15.19 19.80 12.51
CA GLN A 79 -14.86 19.78 11.62
C GLN A 79 -14.22 19.53 10.96
N LEU A 80 -13.92 19.31 10.64
CA LEU A 80 -13.39 19.09 9.95
C LEU A 80 -13.33 19.03 9.34
#